data_12aad882899f7f94c1c586f4d154b690
#
_entry.id   12aad882899f7f94c1c586f4d154b690
#
_cell.length_a   1.000
_cell.length_b   1.000
_cell.length_c   1.000
_cell.angle_alpha   90.00
_cell.angle_beta   90.00
_cell.angle_gamma   90.00
#
_symmetry.space_group_name_H-M   'P 1'
#
loop_
_entity.id
_entity.type
_entity.pdbx_description
1 polymer ?
#
loop_
_entity_poly.entity_id
_entity_poly.type
_entity_poly.pdbx_seq_one_letter_code
_entity_poly.pdbx_strand_id
1 'polypeptide(L)'
;MELTQRFPAGAPVAAGALLADLRAEPRGGRLGVGDERIVEFLTRFARTLLAPATARRYPELASLGFFLRKGEIARALSGLRDTENALRFPRGLVFHVPPANVDTIFVYSWALSALAGNHNVVRVSGRSAGAAEAVLDALDTALGEVSEDCAAVVRQTQRMVTYDRSDEVSSTLSAACDLRVVWGGDASVRALRQYPLAPHARDLTFPDRSSFAVLSVPGWQRASRDERERAVRGFYNDAYWFDQAACSSPRAVFWVGEPDAAAEAAARFRELLAGVLAEREHVTEPAMAVQKRVAAYGAAVDGTIDRMSFTGAGADVNGIATLELAEPAALPRQWLGAGTFAQGNVRTLAELAPIVVRKDQTVSQFGFDRVELTEFARQVAGRGVDRIVPFGSALTFSAIWDGYDLLTEFSRLVTVAT
;
A
#
# COMPACT_ATOMS: atom_id res chain seq x y z
N MET A 1 23.10 7.20 20.96
CA MET A 1 23.16 6.08 19.99
C MET A 1 23.25 6.64 18.58
N GLU A 2 24.02 6.00 17.69
CA GLU A 2 24.23 6.45 16.31
C GLU A 2 23.25 5.80 15.34
N LEU A 3 22.87 6.55 14.32
CA LEU A 3 22.04 6.15 13.19
C LEU A 3 22.95 5.93 11.98
N THR A 4 22.75 4.85 11.24
CA THR A 4 23.41 4.67 9.94
C THR A 4 22.61 5.42 8.88
N GLN A 5 23.25 6.39 8.21
CA GLN A 5 22.61 7.11 7.11
C GLN A 5 22.63 6.23 5.85
N ARG A 6 21.45 5.93 5.32
CA ARG A 6 21.26 5.10 4.13
C ARG A 6 21.03 5.95 2.86
N PHE A 7 20.40 7.11 3.04
CA PHE A 7 20.21 8.09 1.98
C PHE A 7 20.06 9.50 2.59
N PRO A 8 20.73 10.52 2.07
CA PRO A 8 21.96 10.34 1.29
C PRO A 8 22.96 9.52 2.08
N ALA A 9 23.77 8.70 1.40
CA ALA A 9 24.78 7.88 2.06
C ALA A 9 25.78 8.74 2.83
N GLY A 10 26.08 8.39 4.07
CA GLY A 10 26.94 9.19 4.92
C GLY A 10 27.47 8.47 6.14
N ALA A 11 28.34 9.15 6.89
CA ALA A 11 28.84 8.62 8.16
C ALA A 11 27.72 8.43 9.19
N PRO A 12 27.88 7.52 10.15
CA PRO A 12 26.97 7.40 11.28
C PRO A 12 26.80 8.75 12.00
N VAL A 13 25.59 9.06 12.46
CA VAL A 13 25.26 10.33 13.06
C VAL A 13 24.38 10.14 14.31
N ALA A 14 24.58 10.94 15.34
CA ALA A 14 23.68 10.95 16.49
C ALA A 14 22.31 11.55 16.13
N ALA A 15 21.23 11.00 16.70
CA ALA A 15 19.87 11.46 16.43
C ALA A 15 19.67 12.96 16.64
N GLY A 16 20.27 13.54 17.70
CA GLY A 16 20.21 14.98 17.95
C GLY A 16 20.92 15.83 16.89
N ALA A 17 22.06 15.40 16.39
CA ALA A 17 22.78 16.09 15.32
C ALA A 17 22.02 16.02 13.99
N LEU A 18 21.46 14.87 13.64
CA LEU A 18 20.57 14.72 12.47
C LEU A 18 19.38 15.68 12.54
N LEU A 19 18.74 15.78 13.70
CA LEU A 19 17.60 16.66 13.90
C LEU A 19 17.96 18.14 13.84
N ALA A 20 19.15 18.52 14.32
CA ALA A 20 19.65 19.89 14.23
C ALA A 20 19.87 20.28 12.75
N ASP A 21 20.48 19.38 11.96
CA ASP A 21 20.69 19.59 10.52
C ASP A 21 19.35 19.72 9.75
N LEU A 22 18.39 18.84 10.03
CA LEU A 22 17.07 18.88 9.40
C LEU A 22 16.23 20.11 9.78
N ARG A 23 16.49 20.74 10.92
CA ARG A 23 15.78 21.96 11.37
C ARG A 23 16.45 23.24 10.89
N ALA A 24 17.68 23.16 10.42
CA ALA A 24 18.35 24.30 9.82
C ALA A 24 17.64 24.74 8.53
N GLU A 25 17.66 26.04 8.24
CA GLU A 25 17.09 26.57 7.02
C GLU A 25 17.88 26.05 5.79
N PRO A 26 17.19 25.43 4.80
CA PRO A 26 17.88 24.88 3.64
C PRO A 26 18.59 25.98 2.82
N ARG A 27 19.77 25.65 2.30
CA ARG A 27 20.42 26.47 1.28
C ARG A 27 19.48 26.56 0.07
N GLY A 28 19.22 27.77 -0.39
CA GLY A 28 18.26 28.03 -1.47
C GLY A 28 16.80 28.23 -1.00
N GLY A 29 16.61 28.42 0.33
CA GLY A 29 15.33 28.76 0.95
C GLY A 29 14.42 27.55 1.26
N ARG A 30 13.34 27.82 1.97
CA ARG A 30 12.39 26.82 2.45
C ARG A 30 11.67 26.13 1.30
N LEU A 31 11.34 24.85 1.50
CA LEU A 31 10.49 24.10 0.59
C LEU A 31 9.04 24.57 0.71
N GLY A 32 8.37 24.68 -0.45
CA GLY A 32 6.93 24.84 -0.55
C GLY A 32 6.24 23.53 -0.96
N VAL A 33 4.91 23.53 -0.95
CA VAL A 33 4.12 22.43 -1.51
C VAL A 33 4.32 22.40 -3.03
N GLY A 34 4.74 21.27 -3.57
CA GLY A 34 5.03 21.13 -5.00
C GLY A 34 6.33 21.81 -5.46
N ASP A 35 7.30 22.04 -4.56
CA ASP A 35 8.59 22.64 -4.86
C ASP A 35 9.26 21.98 -6.07
N GLU A 36 9.65 22.77 -7.06
CA GLU A 36 10.17 22.28 -8.35
C GLU A 36 11.44 21.44 -8.20
N ARG A 37 12.27 21.71 -7.18
CA ARG A 37 13.48 20.93 -6.89
C ARG A 37 13.12 19.50 -6.44
N ILE A 38 12.08 19.36 -5.62
CA ILE A 38 11.58 18.03 -5.21
C ILE A 38 10.93 17.32 -6.38
N VAL A 39 10.15 18.02 -7.20
CA VAL A 39 9.55 17.45 -8.42
C VAL A 39 10.62 16.99 -9.42
N GLU A 40 11.70 17.76 -9.61
CA GLU A 40 12.86 17.37 -10.41
C GLU A 40 13.46 16.07 -9.90
N PHE A 41 13.78 15.99 -8.61
CA PHE A 41 14.38 14.83 -7.97
C PHE A 41 13.50 13.57 -8.12
N LEU A 42 12.23 13.67 -7.73
CA LEU A 42 11.31 12.52 -7.81
C LEU A 42 11.05 12.07 -9.25
N THR A 43 11.03 12.99 -10.21
CA THR A 43 10.91 12.65 -11.63
C THR A 43 12.16 11.93 -12.14
N ARG A 44 13.36 12.32 -11.69
CA ARG A 44 14.59 11.62 -12.02
C ARG A 44 14.61 10.23 -11.37
N PHE A 45 14.29 10.14 -10.11
CA PHE A 45 14.17 8.86 -9.39
C PHE A 45 13.16 7.91 -10.07
N ALA A 46 12.00 8.41 -10.49
CA ALA A 46 11.03 7.62 -11.25
C ALA A 46 11.63 7.00 -12.53
N ARG A 47 12.45 7.74 -13.26
CA ARG A 47 13.12 7.24 -14.47
C ARG A 47 14.08 6.10 -14.16
N THR A 48 14.82 6.19 -13.05
CA THR A 48 15.75 5.13 -12.61
C THR A 48 14.97 3.86 -12.24
N LEU A 49 13.85 3.99 -11.53
CA LEU A 49 12.98 2.85 -11.22
C LEU A 49 12.37 2.19 -12.45
N LEU A 50 12.05 2.98 -13.49
CA LEU A 50 11.48 2.50 -14.75
C LEU A 50 12.54 1.96 -15.73
N ALA A 51 13.82 2.00 -15.39
CA ALA A 51 14.86 1.41 -16.23
C ALA A 51 14.59 -0.09 -16.46
N PRO A 52 14.74 -0.61 -17.69
CA PRO A 52 14.31 -1.97 -18.04
C PRO A 52 14.94 -3.09 -17.16
N ALA A 53 16.14 -2.90 -16.68
CA ALA A 53 16.81 -3.86 -15.79
C ALA A 53 16.13 -3.89 -14.41
N THR A 54 15.86 -2.74 -13.82
CA THR A 54 15.19 -2.58 -12.52
C THR A 54 13.75 -3.08 -12.60
N ALA A 55 12.99 -2.61 -13.60
CA ALA A 55 11.58 -2.95 -13.76
C ALA A 55 11.34 -4.45 -14.02
N ARG A 56 12.27 -5.15 -14.69
CA ARG A 56 12.19 -6.61 -14.87
C ARG A 56 12.49 -7.38 -13.61
N ARG A 57 13.45 -6.90 -12.80
CA ARG A 57 13.86 -7.58 -11.56
C ARG A 57 12.89 -7.31 -10.42
N TYR A 58 12.30 -6.11 -10.38
CA TYR A 58 11.41 -5.64 -9.32
C TYR A 58 10.17 -4.95 -9.95
N PRO A 59 9.17 -5.71 -10.42
CA PRO A 59 7.96 -5.14 -11.05
C PRO A 59 7.20 -4.15 -10.17
N GLU A 60 7.24 -4.33 -8.84
CA GLU A 60 6.65 -3.45 -7.85
C GLU A 60 7.31 -2.05 -7.87
N LEU A 61 8.60 -1.96 -8.14
CA LEU A 61 9.31 -0.68 -8.29
C LEU A 61 8.87 0.06 -9.56
N ALA A 62 8.52 -0.68 -10.62
CA ALA A 62 7.96 -0.07 -11.81
C ALA A 62 6.61 0.59 -11.53
N SER A 63 5.73 -0.03 -10.74
CA SER A 63 4.47 0.58 -10.30
C SER A 63 4.69 1.90 -9.56
N LEU A 64 5.66 1.93 -8.64
CA LEU A 64 6.08 3.15 -7.94
C LEU A 64 6.64 4.20 -8.91
N GLY A 65 7.51 3.80 -9.86
CA GLY A 65 8.05 4.67 -10.89
C GLY A 65 6.95 5.28 -11.77
N PHE A 66 5.89 4.53 -12.10
CA PHE A 66 4.73 5.06 -12.82
C PHE A 66 3.99 6.11 -12.00
N PHE A 67 3.79 5.88 -10.71
CA PHE A 67 3.15 6.82 -9.80
C PHE A 67 3.93 8.14 -9.67
N LEU A 68 5.26 8.10 -9.71
CA LEU A 68 6.14 9.27 -9.57
C LEU A 68 6.49 9.95 -10.91
N ARG A 69 5.83 9.62 -12.01
CA ARG A 69 6.00 10.37 -13.27
C ARG A 69 5.52 11.81 -13.12
N LYS A 70 6.18 12.71 -13.83
CA LYS A 70 5.86 14.14 -13.82
C LYS A 70 4.36 14.44 -14.01
N GLY A 71 3.67 13.73 -14.91
CA GLY A 71 2.23 13.89 -15.13
C GLY A 71 1.37 13.45 -13.97
N GLU A 72 1.74 12.34 -13.30
CA GLU A 72 1.02 11.84 -12.10
C GLU A 72 1.26 12.75 -10.90
N ILE A 73 2.50 13.22 -10.69
CA ILE A 73 2.83 14.23 -9.67
C ILE A 73 2.00 15.50 -9.90
N ALA A 74 1.97 16.02 -11.13
CA ALA A 74 1.18 17.22 -11.45
C ALA A 74 -0.31 17.02 -11.19
N ARG A 75 -0.85 15.83 -11.51
CA ARG A 75 -2.25 15.46 -11.24
C ARG A 75 -2.52 15.40 -9.73
N ALA A 76 -1.63 14.78 -8.95
CA ALA A 76 -1.76 14.70 -7.50
C ALA A 76 -1.73 16.10 -6.86
N LEU A 77 -0.81 16.96 -7.28
CA LEU A 77 -0.69 18.32 -6.78
C LEU A 77 -1.86 19.22 -7.22
N SER A 78 -2.49 18.97 -8.37
CA SER A 78 -3.61 19.80 -8.86
C SER A 78 -4.83 19.78 -7.93
N GLY A 79 -4.95 18.78 -7.06
CA GLY A 79 -5.98 18.71 -6.00
C GLY A 79 -5.67 19.60 -4.78
N LEU A 80 -4.42 20.07 -4.65
CA LEU A 80 -3.96 20.91 -3.54
C LEU A 80 -3.96 22.38 -3.95
N ARG A 81 -5.13 22.98 -4.03
CA ARG A 81 -5.23 24.41 -4.39
C ARG A 81 -5.30 25.27 -3.13
N ASP A 82 -4.55 26.38 -3.17
CA ASP A 82 -4.83 27.49 -2.27
C ASP A 82 -6.23 28.04 -2.59
N THR A 83 -6.90 28.50 -1.56
CA THR A 83 -8.17 29.23 -1.72
C THR A 83 -7.89 30.70 -1.44
N GLU A 84 -8.86 31.56 -1.79
CA GLU A 84 -8.74 33.02 -1.55
C GLU A 84 -8.36 33.35 -0.11
N ASN A 85 -8.83 32.55 0.86
CA ASN A 85 -8.65 32.80 2.28
C ASN A 85 -7.75 31.77 2.99
N ALA A 86 -7.13 30.81 2.27
CA ALA A 86 -6.29 29.79 2.90
C ALA A 86 -5.13 29.38 1.99
N LEU A 87 -3.93 29.56 2.52
CA LEU A 87 -2.68 29.17 1.89
C LEU A 87 -2.20 27.83 2.45
N ARG A 88 -1.61 27.01 1.62
CA ARG A 88 -1.11 25.68 1.98
C ARG A 88 0.41 25.70 2.20
N PHE A 89 0.83 25.11 3.31
CA PHE A 89 2.23 25.05 3.71
C PHE A 89 2.62 23.61 4.09
N PRO A 90 3.93 23.27 4.05
CA PRO A 90 4.43 22.04 4.65
C PRO A 90 4.02 21.92 6.12
N ARG A 91 3.86 20.69 6.58
CA ARG A 91 3.59 20.43 8.00
C ARG A 91 4.83 20.67 8.85
N GLY A 92 6.02 20.31 8.36
CA GLY A 92 7.29 20.45 9.03
C GLY A 92 8.17 19.21 8.94
N LEU A 93 8.64 18.72 10.09
CA LEU A 93 9.42 17.48 10.16
C LEU A 93 8.52 16.27 10.27
N VAL A 94 8.66 15.31 9.34
CA VAL A 94 7.89 14.07 9.30
C VAL A 94 8.80 12.88 9.60
N PHE A 95 8.40 12.05 10.58
CA PHE A 95 9.09 10.82 10.93
C PHE A 95 8.28 9.62 10.42
N HIS A 96 8.85 8.86 9.48
CA HIS A 96 8.23 7.69 8.87
C HIS A 96 8.78 6.40 9.47
N VAL A 97 7.88 5.50 9.89
CA VAL A 97 8.20 4.15 10.35
C VAL A 97 7.41 3.16 9.49
N PRO A 98 7.98 2.74 8.35
CA PRO A 98 7.36 1.76 7.47
C PRO A 98 7.50 0.33 8.01
N PRO A 99 6.68 -0.63 7.53
CA PRO A 99 6.81 -2.04 7.86
C PRO A 99 8.01 -2.66 7.14
N ALA A 100 8.49 -3.80 7.65
CA ALA A 100 9.63 -4.49 7.07
C ALA A 100 9.28 -5.48 5.94
N ASN A 101 7.99 -5.71 5.70
CA ASN A 101 7.49 -6.75 4.78
C ASN A 101 7.04 -6.24 3.41
N VAL A 102 7.01 -4.93 3.20
CA VAL A 102 6.67 -4.31 1.91
C VAL A 102 7.70 -3.22 1.62
N ASP A 103 8.71 -3.57 0.85
CA ASP A 103 9.90 -2.75 0.64
C ASP A 103 9.67 -1.45 -0.15
N THR A 104 8.50 -1.27 -0.76
CA THR A 104 8.17 -0.08 -1.55
C THR A 104 7.36 0.96 -0.79
N ILE A 105 6.69 0.58 0.29
CA ILE A 105 5.74 1.45 0.97
C ILE A 105 6.41 2.66 1.64
N PHE A 106 7.67 2.53 2.08
CA PHE A 106 8.38 3.65 2.67
C PHE A 106 8.63 4.78 1.66
N VAL A 107 8.89 4.41 0.42
CA VAL A 107 9.12 5.39 -0.66
C VAL A 107 7.83 6.12 -1.01
N TYR A 108 6.72 5.40 -1.09
CA TYR A 108 5.42 5.99 -1.39
C TYR A 108 5.04 7.07 -0.36
N SER A 109 5.08 6.73 0.92
CA SER A 109 4.75 7.64 2.00
C SER A 109 5.70 8.84 2.05
N TRP A 110 7.01 8.59 1.92
CA TRP A 110 8.04 9.61 1.89
C TRP A 110 7.89 10.56 0.70
N ALA A 111 7.68 10.03 -0.50
CA ALA A 111 7.59 10.85 -1.71
C ALA A 111 6.43 11.85 -1.67
N LEU A 112 5.26 11.44 -1.16
CA LEU A 112 4.12 12.33 -0.98
C LEU A 112 4.39 13.40 0.10
N SER A 113 5.08 13.02 1.17
CA SER A 113 5.52 13.97 2.19
C SER A 113 6.55 14.98 1.66
N ALA A 114 7.51 14.52 0.86
CA ALA A 114 8.48 15.38 0.21
C ALA A 114 7.80 16.35 -0.78
N LEU A 115 6.85 15.88 -1.59
CA LEU A 115 6.04 16.71 -2.49
C LEU A 115 5.23 17.80 -1.75
N ALA A 116 4.81 17.50 -0.52
CA ALA A 116 4.18 18.50 0.35
C ALA A 116 5.19 19.50 0.98
N GLY A 117 6.49 19.38 0.65
CA GLY A 117 7.54 20.28 1.09
C GLY A 117 8.12 19.98 2.47
N ASN A 118 7.86 18.81 3.03
CA ASN A 118 8.32 18.44 4.38
C ASN A 118 9.78 18.00 4.39
N HIS A 119 10.41 18.21 5.56
CA HIS A 119 11.65 17.55 5.92
C HIS A 119 11.32 16.14 6.44
N ASN A 120 12.06 15.13 6.03
CA ASN A 120 11.70 13.75 6.31
C ASN A 120 12.83 12.94 6.94
N VAL A 121 12.49 12.15 7.96
CA VAL A 121 13.30 11.03 8.46
C VAL A 121 12.53 9.74 8.23
N VAL A 122 13.09 8.84 7.45
CA VAL A 122 12.50 7.53 7.17
C VAL A 122 13.35 6.45 7.81
N ARG A 123 12.76 5.64 8.70
CA ARG A 123 13.42 4.47 9.24
C ARG A 123 13.35 3.33 8.22
N VAL A 124 14.47 2.98 7.62
CA VAL A 124 14.60 1.77 6.79
C VAL A 124 14.93 0.58 7.68
N SER A 125 14.25 -0.53 7.51
CA SER A 125 14.51 -1.74 8.30
C SER A 125 15.92 -2.28 7.98
N GLY A 126 16.68 -2.66 9.00
CA GLY A 126 17.96 -3.35 8.81
C GLY A 126 17.82 -4.77 8.22
N ARG A 127 16.59 -5.28 8.11
CA ARG A 127 16.26 -6.57 7.47
C ARG A 127 15.80 -6.40 6.02
N SER A 128 15.58 -5.15 5.57
CA SER A 128 15.23 -4.86 4.19
C SER A 128 16.38 -5.28 3.28
N ALA A 129 16.07 -5.97 2.19
CA ALA A 129 17.02 -6.47 1.20
C ALA A 129 16.36 -6.40 -0.19
N GLY A 130 17.10 -6.65 -1.23
CA GLY A 130 16.55 -6.74 -2.57
C GLY A 130 15.94 -5.44 -3.08
N ALA A 131 14.62 -5.32 -3.10
CA ALA A 131 13.93 -4.15 -3.65
C ALA A 131 14.24 -2.86 -2.87
N ALA A 132 14.38 -2.91 -1.53
CA ALA A 132 14.74 -1.75 -0.72
C ALA A 132 16.16 -1.24 -1.02
N GLU A 133 17.12 -2.13 -1.21
CA GLU A 133 18.48 -1.73 -1.62
C GLU A 133 18.45 -1.10 -3.02
N ALA A 134 17.73 -1.72 -3.97
CA ALA A 134 17.57 -1.16 -5.30
C ALA A 134 16.92 0.24 -5.30
N VAL A 135 16.03 0.50 -4.36
CA VAL A 135 15.46 1.84 -4.13
C VAL A 135 16.53 2.82 -3.65
N LEU A 136 17.33 2.45 -2.64
CA LEU A 136 18.38 3.33 -2.12
C LEU A 136 19.41 3.66 -3.19
N ASP A 137 19.86 2.66 -3.97
CA ASP A 137 20.76 2.86 -5.11
C ASP A 137 20.16 3.78 -6.18
N ALA A 138 18.87 3.61 -6.46
CA ALA A 138 18.16 4.48 -7.41
C ALA A 138 18.01 5.93 -6.91
N LEU A 139 17.83 6.13 -5.60
CA LEU A 139 17.81 7.47 -4.99
C LEU A 139 19.18 8.15 -5.08
N ASP A 140 20.26 7.45 -4.76
CA ASP A 140 21.63 8.00 -4.87
C ASP A 140 22.00 8.29 -6.33
N THR A 141 21.61 7.43 -7.27
CA THR A 141 21.76 7.67 -8.71
C THR A 141 21.01 8.93 -9.13
N ALA A 142 19.74 9.07 -8.73
CA ALA A 142 18.93 10.24 -9.06
C ALA A 142 19.53 11.53 -8.46
N LEU A 143 20.07 11.45 -7.24
CA LEU A 143 20.71 12.58 -6.56
C LEU A 143 21.97 13.06 -7.28
N GLY A 144 22.69 12.17 -7.93
CA GLY A 144 23.86 12.50 -8.76
C GLY A 144 23.53 13.10 -10.13
N GLU A 145 22.26 13.03 -10.56
CA GLU A 145 21.81 13.43 -11.90
C GLU A 145 20.92 14.68 -11.94
N VAL A 146 20.64 15.30 -10.79
CA VAL A 146 19.84 16.52 -10.68
C VAL A 146 20.72 17.77 -10.56
N SER A 147 20.12 18.95 -10.67
CA SER A 147 20.82 20.23 -10.46
C SER A 147 21.43 20.32 -9.04
N GLU A 148 22.52 21.11 -8.91
CA GLU A 148 23.19 21.25 -7.59
C GLU A 148 22.24 21.85 -6.54
N ASP A 149 21.40 22.80 -6.91
CA ASP A 149 20.40 23.38 -6.00
C ASP A 149 19.39 22.33 -5.53
N CYS A 150 18.93 21.47 -6.43
CA CYS A 150 18.07 20.33 -6.11
C CYS A 150 18.80 19.36 -5.18
N ALA A 151 20.02 18.96 -5.53
CA ALA A 151 20.82 18.02 -4.74
C ALA A 151 21.10 18.55 -3.33
N ALA A 152 21.44 19.85 -3.18
CA ALA A 152 21.69 20.47 -1.90
C ALA A 152 20.45 20.43 -0.98
N VAL A 153 19.29 20.77 -1.51
CA VAL A 153 18.03 20.73 -0.77
C VAL A 153 17.66 19.29 -0.37
N VAL A 154 17.76 18.33 -1.29
CA VAL A 154 17.45 16.93 -0.98
C VAL A 154 18.40 16.38 0.09
N ARG A 155 19.70 16.65 -0.04
CA ARG A 155 20.69 16.24 0.98
C ARG A 155 20.41 16.82 2.36
N GLN A 156 19.85 17.99 2.45
CA GLN A 156 19.56 18.62 3.74
C GLN A 156 18.21 18.20 4.32
N THR A 157 17.20 17.95 3.50
CA THR A 157 15.82 17.80 3.96
C THR A 157 15.29 16.37 3.96
N GLN A 158 15.98 15.44 3.25
CA GLN A 158 15.52 14.07 3.10
C GLN A 158 16.53 13.09 3.70
N ARG A 159 16.12 12.28 4.66
CA ARG A 159 16.99 11.31 5.35
C ARG A 159 16.32 9.94 5.41
N MET A 160 17.06 8.92 4.97
CA MET A 160 16.73 7.53 5.24
C MET A 160 17.79 6.95 6.17
N VAL A 161 17.36 6.38 7.28
CA VAL A 161 18.25 5.93 8.35
C VAL A 161 17.92 4.51 8.79
N THR A 162 18.93 3.77 9.19
CA THR A 162 18.77 2.47 9.84
C THR A 162 19.36 2.54 11.24
N TYR A 163 18.65 1.97 12.20
CA TYR A 163 19.11 1.77 13.57
C TYR A 163 18.44 0.55 14.17
N ASP A 164 19.11 -0.10 15.10
CA ASP A 164 18.57 -1.21 15.86
C ASP A 164 17.40 -0.76 16.73
N ARG A 165 16.63 -1.71 17.30
CA ARG A 165 15.58 -1.35 18.25
C ARG A 165 16.17 -0.52 19.38
N SER A 166 15.81 0.76 19.41
CA SER A 166 16.25 1.73 20.43
C SER A 166 15.08 2.62 20.80
N ASP A 167 14.68 2.52 22.05
CA ASP A 167 13.65 3.36 22.63
C ASP A 167 14.10 4.81 22.69
N GLU A 168 15.38 5.06 22.99
CA GLU A 168 15.99 6.38 23.01
C GLU A 168 15.88 7.09 21.66
N VAL A 169 16.31 6.43 20.57
CA VAL A 169 16.24 6.99 19.22
C VAL A 169 14.80 7.21 18.78
N SER A 170 13.95 6.21 18.99
CA SER A 170 12.53 6.26 18.59
C SER A 170 11.78 7.35 19.35
N SER A 171 12.06 7.53 20.64
CA SER A 171 11.50 8.58 21.48
C SER A 171 11.99 9.95 21.04
N THR A 172 13.30 10.10 20.78
CA THR A 172 13.91 11.36 20.33
C THR A 172 13.32 11.84 19.01
N LEU A 173 13.22 10.94 18.01
CA LEU A 173 12.62 11.26 16.70
C LEU A 173 11.13 11.56 16.82
N SER A 174 10.39 10.80 17.66
CA SER A 174 8.97 11.03 17.91
C SER A 174 8.69 12.37 18.57
N ALA A 175 9.47 12.74 19.61
CA ALA A 175 9.30 14.01 20.31
C ALA A 175 9.66 15.23 19.44
N ALA A 176 10.47 15.02 18.41
CA ALA A 176 10.97 16.09 17.54
C ALA A 176 10.11 16.35 16.30
N CYS A 177 9.31 15.39 15.85
CA CYS A 177 8.55 15.50 14.60
C CYS A 177 7.21 16.25 14.80
N ASP A 178 6.73 16.87 13.71
CA ASP A 178 5.41 17.48 13.62
C ASP A 178 4.34 16.47 13.17
N LEU A 179 4.76 15.41 12.50
CA LEU A 179 3.91 14.29 12.09
C LEU A 179 4.70 12.99 12.15
N ARG A 180 4.15 11.97 12.81
CA ARG A 180 4.70 10.62 12.77
C ARG A 180 3.81 9.73 11.94
N VAL A 181 4.39 9.09 10.92
CA VAL A 181 3.71 8.18 10.00
C VAL A 181 4.11 6.76 10.33
N VAL A 182 3.14 5.92 10.70
CA VAL A 182 3.38 4.55 11.14
C VAL A 182 2.62 3.58 10.26
N TRP A 183 3.36 2.75 9.54
CA TRP A 183 2.82 1.63 8.78
C TRP A 183 3.17 0.33 9.48
N GLY A 184 2.21 -0.54 9.71
CA GLY A 184 2.49 -1.86 10.30
C GLY A 184 1.31 -2.44 11.04
N GLY A 185 1.47 -3.68 11.53
CA GLY A 185 0.43 -4.34 12.31
C GLY A 185 0.08 -3.60 13.60
N ASP A 186 -1.10 -3.86 14.14
CA ASP A 186 -1.66 -3.21 15.33
C ASP A 186 -0.70 -3.18 16.53
N ALA A 187 0.07 -4.26 16.74
CA ALA A 187 1.06 -4.33 17.81
C ALA A 187 2.19 -3.29 17.61
N SER A 188 2.66 -3.11 16.37
CA SER A 188 3.69 -2.12 16.03
C SER A 188 3.19 -0.69 16.22
N VAL A 189 1.95 -0.42 15.81
CA VAL A 189 1.31 0.89 15.99
C VAL A 189 1.20 1.20 17.50
N ARG A 190 0.71 0.23 18.31
CA ARG A 190 0.63 0.40 19.77
C ARG A 190 1.99 0.63 20.41
N ALA A 191 3.02 -0.12 19.99
CA ALA A 191 4.38 0.03 20.51
C ALA A 191 4.97 1.42 20.20
N LEU A 192 4.73 1.97 19.00
CA LEU A 192 5.22 3.30 18.65
C LEU A 192 4.45 4.44 19.35
N ARG A 193 3.16 4.24 19.60
CA ARG A 193 2.34 5.23 20.32
C ARG A 193 2.74 5.43 21.79
N GLN A 194 3.51 4.51 22.37
CA GLN A 194 4.05 4.75 23.73
C GLN A 194 5.12 5.86 23.78
N TYR A 195 5.77 6.21 22.66
CA TYR A 195 6.68 7.34 22.60
C TYR A 195 5.88 8.63 22.43
N PRO A 196 6.00 9.60 23.35
CA PRO A 196 5.20 10.79 23.32
C PRO A 196 5.58 11.68 22.11
N LEU A 197 4.57 12.32 21.55
CA LEU A 197 4.71 13.37 20.55
C LEU A 197 4.66 14.73 21.24
N ALA A 198 5.20 15.76 20.58
CA ALA A 198 4.95 17.14 21.00
C ALA A 198 3.43 17.44 20.92
N PRO A 199 2.88 18.34 21.78
CA PRO A 199 1.44 18.59 21.85
C PRO A 199 0.77 19.04 20.54
N HIS A 200 1.52 19.66 19.63
CA HIS A 200 1.04 20.10 18.30
C HIS A 200 1.20 19.01 17.23
N ALA A 201 1.98 17.98 17.50
CA ALA A 201 2.23 16.89 16.57
C ALA A 201 1.12 15.83 16.62
N ARG A 202 1.04 15.00 15.57
CA ARG A 202 0.06 13.92 15.49
C ARG A 202 0.61 12.65 14.84
N ASP A 203 -0.09 11.54 15.05
CA ASP A 203 0.12 10.30 14.33
C ASP A 203 -0.77 10.21 13.08
N LEU A 204 -0.20 9.70 12.00
CA LEU A 204 -0.91 9.15 10.85
C LEU A 204 -0.58 7.64 10.80
N THR A 205 -1.57 6.79 11.05
CA THR A 205 -1.34 5.37 11.24
C THR A 205 -2.05 4.53 10.19
N PHE A 206 -1.34 3.53 9.68
CA PHE A 206 -1.82 2.53 8.73
C PHE A 206 -1.68 1.14 9.38
N PRO A 207 -2.69 0.73 10.18
CA PRO A 207 -2.67 -0.52 10.93
C PRO A 207 -2.89 -1.74 10.03
N ASP A 208 -3.00 -2.93 10.63
CA ASP A 208 -3.33 -4.15 9.91
C ASP A 208 -4.73 -4.07 9.29
N ARG A 209 -4.81 -4.27 7.99
CA ARG A 209 -6.04 -4.22 7.19
C ARG A 209 -6.21 -5.51 6.38
N SER A 210 -7.43 -5.72 5.92
CA SER A 210 -7.81 -6.83 5.05
C SER A 210 -8.59 -6.30 3.84
N SER A 211 -8.58 -7.05 2.75
CA SER A 211 -9.29 -6.70 1.54
C SER A 211 -9.99 -7.91 0.94
N PHE A 212 -11.05 -7.68 0.21
CA PHE A 212 -11.78 -8.74 -0.48
C PHE A 212 -12.17 -8.31 -1.90
N ALA A 213 -12.54 -9.28 -2.70
CA ALA A 213 -13.03 -9.07 -4.05
C ALA A 213 -14.54 -9.30 -4.13
N VAL A 214 -15.20 -8.58 -5.01
CA VAL A 214 -16.61 -8.83 -5.39
C VAL A 214 -16.71 -9.02 -6.90
N LEU A 215 -17.46 -10.01 -7.32
CA LEU A 215 -17.69 -10.30 -8.73
C LEU A 215 -19.20 -10.37 -8.98
N SER A 216 -19.69 -9.53 -9.91
CA SER A 216 -21.06 -9.59 -10.41
C SER A 216 -21.25 -10.80 -11.28
N VAL A 217 -22.07 -11.78 -10.87
CA VAL A 217 -22.38 -12.97 -11.65
C VAL A 217 -23.06 -12.58 -12.98
N PRO A 218 -24.07 -11.70 -13.02
CA PRO A 218 -24.62 -11.21 -14.28
C PRO A 218 -23.59 -10.45 -15.14
N GLY A 219 -22.72 -9.66 -14.52
CA GLY A 219 -21.63 -8.97 -15.20
C GLY A 219 -20.63 -9.93 -15.84
N TRP A 220 -20.28 -10.98 -15.12
CA TRP A 220 -19.42 -12.06 -15.61
C TRP A 220 -20.03 -12.83 -16.79
N GLN A 221 -21.33 -13.14 -16.73
CA GLN A 221 -22.04 -13.83 -17.80
C GLN A 221 -22.09 -13.00 -19.09
N ARG A 222 -22.29 -11.68 -18.97
CA ARG A 222 -22.30 -10.75 -20.13
C ARG A 222 -20.92 -10.49 -20.71
N ALA A 223 -19.87 -10.62 -19.92
CA ALA A 223 -18.51 -10.33 -20.35
C ALA A 223 -18.04 -11.30 -21.45
N SER A 224 -17.32 -10.78 -22.43
CA SER A 224 -16.63 -11.58 -23.44
C SER A 224 -15.53 -12.44 -22.81
N ARG A 225 -15.05 -13.43 -23.57
CA ARG A 225 -13.93 -14.27 -23.15
C ARG A 225 -12.70 -13.41 -22.79
N ASP A 226 -12.33 -12.47 -23.65
CA ASP A 226 -11.17 -11.60 -23.48
C ASP A 226 -11.28 -10.70 -22.22
N GLU A 227 -12.48 -10.21 -21.92
CA GLU A 227 -12.74 -9.43 -20.70
C GLU A 227 -12.58 -10.27 -19.45
N ARG A 228 -13.08 -11.50 -19.45
CA ARG A 228 -12.89 -12.46 -18.34
C ARG A 228 -11.42 -12.80 -18.13
N GLU A 229 -10.68 -13.09 -19.22
CA GLU A 229 -9.25 -13.38 -19.16
C GLU A 229 -8.45 -12.18 -18.64
N ARG A 230 -8.75 -10.96 -19.09
CA ARG A 230 -8.13 -9.73 -18.54
C ARG A 230 -8.44 -9.51 -17.07
N ALA A 231 -9.69 -9.73 -16.65
CA ALA A 231 -10.10 -9.60 -15.27
C ALA A 231 -9.35 -10.58 -14.36
N VAL A 232 -9.21 -11.85 -14.77
CA VAL A 232 -8.49 -12.89 -14.01
C VAL A 232 -6.99 -12.57 -13.93
N ARG A 233 -6.37 -12.07 -15.02
CA ARG A 233 -4.98 -11.60 -15.00
C ARG A 233 -4.80 -10.39 -14.05
N GLY A 234 -5.77 -9.47 -14.04
CA GLY A 234 -5.81 -8.38 -13.08
C GLY A 234 -5.90 -8.87 -11.65
N PHE A 235 -6.81 -9.81 -11.37
CA PHE A 235 -6.94 -10.43 -10.05
C PHE A 235 -5.67 -11.16 -9.61
N TYR A 236 -5.00 -11.88 -10.53
CA TYR A 236 -3.70 -12.49 -10.27
C TYR A 236 -2.68 -11.44 -9.79
N ASN A 237 -2.56 -10.31 -10.49
CA ASN A 237 -1.65 -9.25 -10.08
C ASN A 237 -1.97 -8.71 -8.68
N ASP A 238 -3.25 -8.48 -8.38
CA ASP A 238 -3.70 -7.99 -7.08
C ASP A 238 -3.42 -8.99 -5.94
N ALA A 239 -3.48 -10.29 -6.22
CA ALA A 239 -3.36 -11.32 -5.19
C ALA A 239 -1.94 -11.89 -5.05
N TYR A 240 -1.21 -12.15 -6.15
CA TYR A 240 0.02 -12.95 -6.11
C TYR A 240 1.31 -12.13 -6.12
N TRP A 241 1.32 -10.85 -6.48
CA TRP A 241 2.57 -10.07 -6.50
C TRP A 241 3.26 -9.95 -5.14
N PHE A 242 2.48 -9.92 -4.06
CA PHE A 242 2.98 -9.90 -2.69
C PHE A 242 2.45 -11.06 -1.87
N ASP A 243 2.13 -12.18 -2.50
CA ASP A 243 1.60 -13.38 -1.84
C ASP A 243 0.42 -13.07 -0.88
N GLN A 244 -0.47 -12.15 -1.28
CA GLN A 244 -1.56 -11.60 -0.46
C GLN A 244 -1.11 -10.94 0.87
N ALA A 245 0.17 -10.66 1.05
CA ALA A 245 0.67 -9.99 2.25
C ALA A 245 0.36 -8.47 2.25
N ALA A 246 0.13 -7.86 1.09
CA ALA A 246 -0.31 -6.47 1.02
C ALA A 246 -1.73 -6.32 1.57
N CYS A 247 -1.98 -5.22 2.31
CA CYS A 247 -3.28 -4.96 2.94
C CYS A 247 -4.42 -4.79 1.91
N SER A 248 -4.10 -4.32 0.69
CA SER A 248 -5.05 -4.16 -0.41
C SER A 248 -5.24 -5.42 -1.26
N SER A 249 -4.43 -6.47 -1.07
CA SER A 249 -4.62 -7.74 -1.78
C SER A 249 -5.87 -8.46 -1.32
N PRO A 250 -6.74 -8.94 -2.26
CA PRO A 250 -7.97 -9.63 -1.89
C PRO A 250 -7.66 -11.00 -1.26
N ARG A 251 -8.19 -11.23 -0.06
CA ARG A 251 -8.09 -12.50 0.69
C ARG A 251 -9.38 -13.32 0.61
N ALA A 252 -10.44 -12.73 0.10
CA ALA A 252 -11.73 -13.39 -0.13
C ALA A 252 -12.35 -12.94 -1.44
N VAL A 253 -13.29 -13.74 -1.96
CA VAL A 253 -14.09 -13.41 -3.15
C VAL A 253 -15.56 -13.64 -2.83
N PHE A 254 -16.39 -12.62 -3.00
CA PHE A 254 -17.84 -12.74 -2.93
C PHE A 254 -18.45 -12.72 -4.33
N TRP A 255 -19.19 -13.79 -4.62
CA TRP A 255 -19.96 -13.94 -5.85
C TRP A 255 -21.34 -13.32 -5.64
N VAL A 256 -21.65 -12.29 -6.43
CA VAL A 256 -22.90 -11.53 -6.27
C VAL A 256 -23.88 -11.91 -7.36
N GLY A 257 -24.92 -12.65 -7.00
CA GLY A 257 -25.95 -13.17 -7.90
C GLY A 257 -26.56 -14.47 -7.41
N GLU A 258 -27.31 -15.16 -8.29
CA GLU A 258 -27.97 -16.41 -7.97
C GLU A 258 -26.98 -17.55 -7.70
N PRO A 259 -27.19 -18.40 -6.70
CA PRO A 259 -26.22 -19.38 -6.21
C PRO A 259 -25.69 -20.34 -7.27
N ASP A 260 -26.55 -20.91 -8.11
CA ASP A 260 -26.15 -21.87 -9.14
C ASP A 260 -25.24 -21.23 -10.19
N ALA A 261 -25.60 -20.03 -10.63
CA ALA A 261 -24.80 -19.25 -11.57
C ALA A 261 -23.49 -18.74 -10.94
N ALA A 262 -23.48 -18.48 -9.64
CA ALA A 262 -22.28 -18.13 -8.89
C ALA A 262 -21.31 -19.30 -8.81
N ALA A 263 -21.80 -20.52 -8.58
CA ALA A 263 -20.97 -21.73 -8.55
C ALA A 263 -20.31 -22.00 -9.92
N GLU A 264 -21.05 -21.83 -11.02
CA GLU A 264 -20.52 -21.95 -12.38
C GLU A 264 -19.45 -20.88 -12.67
N ALA A 265 -19.74 -19.61 -12.33
CA ALA A 265 -18.80 -18.50 -12.49
C ALA A 265 -17.51 -18.73 -11.69
N ALA A 266 -17.63 -19.21 -10.44
CA ALA A 266 -16.49 -19.53 -9.58
C ALA A 266 -15.63 -20.66 -10.15
N ALA A 267 -16.24 -21.70 -10.68
CA ALA A 267 -15.54 -22.81 -11.33
C ALA A 267 -14.73 -22.30 -12.53
N ARG A 268 -15.38 -21.54 -13.41
CA ARG A 268 -14.73 -20.98 -14.60
C ARG A 268 -13.62 -19.97 -14.26
N PHE A 269 -13.82 -19.15 -13.25
CA PHE A 269 -12.80 -18.22 -12.77
C PHE A 269 -11.56 -18.99 -12.26
N ARG A 270 -11.74 -20.05 -11.48
CA ARG A 270 -10.64 -20.89 -10.98
C ARG A 270 -9.85 -21.55 -12.12
N GLU A 271 -10.53 -22.05 -13.14
CA GLU A 271 -9.88 -22.61 -14.33
C GLU A 271 -8.99 -21.59 -15.03
N LEU A 272 -9.51 -20.36 -15.25
CA LEU A 272 -8.75 -19.28 -15.87
C LEU A 272 -7.57 -18.85 -14.99
N LEU A 273 -7.77 -18.76 -13.67
CA LEU A 273 -6.71 -18.43 -12.73
C LEU A 273 -5.60 -19.49 -12.71
N ALA A 274 -5.97 -20.77 -12.73
CA ALA A 274 -5.01 -21.87 -12.86
C ALA A 274 -4.21 -21.77 -14.17
N GLY A 275 -4.86 -21.38 -15.27
CA GLY A 275 -4.20 -21.09 -16.54
C GLY A 275 -3.19 -19.95 -16.44
N VAL A 276 -3.52 -18.87 -15.73
CA VAL A 276 -2.58 -17.75 -15.49
C VAL A 276 -1.40 -18.20 -14.63
N LEU A 277 -1.64 -19.00 -13.59
CA LEU A 277 -0.56 -19.56 -12.75
C LEU A 277 0.40 -20.42 -13.57
N ALA A 278 -0.13 -21.28 -14.47
CA ALA A 278 0.67 -22.11 -15.38
C ALA A 278 1.55 -21.23 -16.30
N GLU A 279 0.95 -20.21 -16.93
CA GLU A 279 1.65 -19.29 -17.82
C GLU A 279 2.75 -18.49 -17.10
N ARG A 280 2.55 -18.18 -15.82
CA ARG A 280 3.49 -17.48 -14.97
C ARG A 280 4.50 -18.40 -14.27
N GLU A 281 4.45 -19.70 -14.54
CA GLU A 281 5.31 -20.70 -13.90
C GLU A 281 5.29 -20.60 -12.36
N HIS A 282 4.10 -20.26 -11.80
CA HIS A 282 3.96 -20.09 -10.36
C HIS A 282 4.21 -21.40 -9.63
N VAL A 283 5.05 -21.34 -8.60
CA VAL A 283 5.38 -22.50 -7.74
C VAL A 283 5.13 -22.10 -6.28
N THR A 284 4.27 -22.84 -5.61
CA THR A 284 4.03 -22.65 -4.18
C THR A 284 5.19 -23.21 -3.36
N GLU A 285 5.85 -22.39 -2.59
CA GLU A 285 6.90 -22.79 -1.65
C GLU A 285 6.38 -23.89 -0.69
N PRO A 286 7.17 -24.95 -0.39
CA PRO A 286 6.72 -26.06 0.48
C PRO A 286 6.23 -25.58 1.85
N ALA A 287 6.92 -24.63 2.48
CA ALA A 287 6.49 -24.07 3.76
C ALA A 287 5.14 -23.36 3.66
N MET A 288 4.89 -22.64 2.55
CA MET A 288 3.63 -21.99 2.26
C MET A 288 2.51 -23.02 2.03
N ALA A 289 2.79 -24.10 1.31
CA ALA A 289 1.82 -25.18 1.09
C ALA A 289 1.35 -25.81 2.42
N VAL A 290 2.26 -26.02 3.37
CA VAL A 290 1.95 -26.50 4.73
C VAL A 290 1.10 -25.46 5.47
N GLN A 291 1.55 -24.20 5.50
CA GLN A 291 0.85 -23.12 6.20
C GLN A 291 -0.59 -22.95 5.72
N LYS A 292 -0.83 -22.96 4.41
CA LYS A 292 -2.18 -22.88 3.80
C LYS A 292 -3.08 -24.02 4.28
N ARG A 293 -2.56 -25.24 4.33
CA ARG A 293 -3.33 -26.39 4.78
C ARG A 293 -3.65 -26.32 6.26
N VAL A 294 -2.68 -25.94 7.09
CA VAL A 294 -2.90 -25.77 8.54
C VAL A 294 -3.98 -24.69 8.78
N ALA A 295 -3.90 -23.56 8.09
CA ALA A 295 -4.90 -22.50 8.20
C ALA A 295 -6.31 -22.97 7.73
N ALA A 296 -6.38 -23.67 6.59
CA ALA A 296 -7.65 -24.18 6.05
C ALA A 296 -8.29 -25.23 6.97
N TYR A 297 -7.50 -26.17 7.47
CA TYR A 297 -8.03 -27.19 8.41
C TYR A 297 -8.43 -26.56 9.75
N GLY A 298 -7.69 -25.56 10.25
CA GLY A 298 -8.08 -24.81 11.43
C GLY A 298 -9.45 -24.13 11.24
N ALA A 299 -9.63 -23.41 10.13
CA ALA A 299 -10.91 -22.77 9.80
C ALA A 299 -12.08 -23.75 9.66
N ALA A 300 -11.84 -24.98 9.17
CA ALA A 300 -12.85 -26.01 9.11
C ALA A 300 -13.22 -26.55 10.50
N VAL A 301 -12.24 -26.76 11.36
CA VAL A 301 -12.48 -27.20 12.74
C VAL A 301 -13.26 -26.16 13.55
N ASP A 302 -12.98 -24.86 13.32
CA ASP A 302 -13.66 -23.75 13.96
C ASP A 302 -15.07 -23.50 13.39
N GLY A 303 -15.51 -24.25 12.37
CA GLY A 303 -16.82 -24.06 11.72
C GLY A 303 -16.92 -22.79 10.86
N THR A 304 -15.81 -22.17 10.52
CA THR A 304 -15.77 -20.96 9.68
C THR A 304 -16.06 -21.30 8.23
N ILE A 305 -15.68 -22.48 7.78
CA ILE A 305 -15.85 -22.95 6.39
C ILE A 305 -16.54 -24.30 6.33
N ASP A 306 -17.38 -24.49 5.30
CA ASP A 306 -18.09 -25.76 5.02
C ASP A 306 -17.28 -26.68 4.12
N ARG A 307 -16.51 -26.12 3.20
CA ARG A 307 -15.76 -26.86 2.19
C ARG A 307 -14.44 -26.20 1.87
N MET A 308 -13.44 -26.99 1.57
CA MET A 308 -12.16 -26.51 1.06
C MET A 308 -11.74 -27.28 -0.19
N SER A 309 -11.02 -26.62 -1.09
CA SER A 309 -10.38 -27.25 -2.23
C SER A 309 -8.98 -26.67 -2.45
N PHE A 310 -8.09 -27.50 -2.97
CA PHE A 310 -6.75 -27.13 -3.36
C PHE A 310 -6.55 -27.49 -4.83
N THR A 311 -6.20 -26.50 -5.64
CA THR A 311 -6.00 -26.66 -7.08
C THR A 311 -4.78 -25.83 -7.50
N GLY A 312 -4.28 -26.09 -8.69
CA GLY A 312 -3.15 -25.34 -9.22
C GLY A 312 -2.85 -25.74 -10.65
N ALA A 313 -1.65 -25.40 -11.11
CA ALA A 313 -1.21 -25.67 -12.47
C ALA A 313 -0.14 -26.76 -12.48
N GLY A 314 -0.29 -27.75 -13.37
CA GLY A 314 0.68 -28.83 -13.54
C GLY A 314 0.91 -29.63 -12.24
N ALA A 315 2.14 -29.69 -11.77
CA ALA A 315 2.52 -30.39 -10.54
C ALA A 315 2.21 -29.60 -9.25
N ASP A 316 2.00 -28.28 -9.33
CA ASP A 316 1.66 -27.44 -8.17
C ASP A 316 0.15 -27.47 -7.90
N VAL A 317 -0.29 -28.43 -7.09
CA VAL A 317 -1.67 -28.56 -6.62
C VAL A 317 -2.02 -27.58 -5.48
N ASN A 318 -1.10 -26.72 -5.08
CA ASN A 318 -1.27 -25.81 -3.95
C ASN A 318 -1.38 -24.33 -4.38
N GLY A 319 -1.33 -24.00 -5.66
CA GLY A 319 -1.36 -22.63 -6.15
C GLY A 319 -2.61 -21.87 -5.75
N ILE A 320 -3.77 -22.53 -5.71
CA ILE A 320 -5.06 -21.95 -5.33
C ILE A 320 -5.67 -22.78 -4.21
N ALA A 321 -5.93 -22.17 -3.06
CA ALA A 321 -6.77 -22.74 -2.01
C ALA A 321 -8.10 -21.96 -1.94
N THR A 322 -9.21 -22.67 -2.02
CA THR A 322 -10.56 -22.09 -1.93
C THR A 322 -11.23 -22.59 -0.66
N LEU A 323 -11.72 -21.68 0.16
CA LEU A 323 -12.39 -21.96 1.44
C LEU A 323 -13.82 -21.41 1.35
N GLU A 324 -14.80 -22.29 1.17
CA GLU A 324 -16.20 -21.89 1.12
C GLU A 324 -16.70 -21.58 2.54
N LEU A 325 -17.09 -20.33 2.77
CA LEU A 325 -17.58 -19.86 4.05
C LEU A 325 -18.92 -20.52 4.39
N ALA A 326 -19.09 -20.94 5.63
CA ALA A 326 -20.37 -21.44 6.16
C ALA A 326 -21.47 -20.37 6.05
N GLU A 327 -21.09 -19.12 6.30
CA GLU A 327 -21.91 -17.96 6.05
C GLU A 327 -21.02 -16.76 5.66
N PRO A 328 -21.50 -15.79 4.86
CA PRO A 328 -20.72 -14.63 4.45
C PRO A 328 -20.16 -13.81 5.65
N ALA A 329 -20.84 -13.81 6.79
CA ALA A 329 -20.42 -13.13 8.01
C ALA A 329 -19.16 -13.76 8.66
N ALA A 330 -18.88 -15.03 8.39
CA ALA A 330 -17.71 -15.76 8.90
C ALA A 330 -16.39 -15.39 8.19
N LEU A 331 -16.35 -14.28 7.43
CA LEU A 331 -15.19 -13.81 6.67
C LEU A 331 -13.93 -13.68 7.54
N PRO A 332 -12.90 -14.53 7.33
CA PRO A 332 -11.62 -14.41 8.02
C PRO A 332 -10.84 -13.22 7.46
N ARG A 333 -10.25 -12.42 8.35
CA ARG A 333 -9.49 -11.22 7.99
C ARG A 333 -7.99 -11.36 8.21
N GLN A 334 -7.56 -12.49 8.76
CA GLN A 334 -6.14 -12.83 8.84
C GLN A 334 -5.64 -13.35 7.50
N TRP A 335 -4.33 -13.23 7.29
CA TRP A 335 -3.69 -13.84 6.15
C TRP A 335 -3.60 -15.37 6.33
N LEU A 336 -4.14 -16.12 5.39
CA LEU A 336 -4.22 -17.58 5.44
C LEU A 336 -3.18 -18.27 4.53
N GLY A 337 -2.24 -17.52 3.99
CA GLY A 337 -1.23 -17.99 3.04
C GLY A 337 -1.51 -17.55 1.60
N ALA A 338 -0.45 -17.47 0.81
CA ALA A 338 -0.50 -17.03 -0.58
C ALA A 338 -1.46 -17.87 -1.44
N GLY A 339 -2.27 -17.23 -2.27
CA GLY A 339 -3.25 -17.92 -3.13
C GLY A 339 -4.37 -18.63 -2.36
N THR A 340 -4.68 -18.18 -1.11
CA THR A 340 -5.78 -18.71 -0.30
C THR A 340 -6.93 -17.70 -0.30
N PHE A 341 -8.11 -18.14 -0.75
CA PHE A 341 -9.28 -17.29 -0.91
C PHE A 341 -10.48 -17.89 -0.15
N ALA A 342 -10.97 -17.18 0.86
CA ALA A 342 -12.30 -17.43 1.39
C ALA A 342 -13.33 -17.05 0.32
N GLN A 343 -14.41 -17.81 0.21
CA GLN A 343 -15.46 -17.56 -0.79
C GLN A 343 -16.85 -17.58 -0.16
N GLY A 344 -17.68 -16.64 -0.59
CA GLY A 344 -19.09 -16.59 -0.21
C GLY A 344 -19.96 -16.18 -1.40
N ASN A 345 -21.24 -16.52 -1.35
CA ASN A 345 -22.24 -16.05 -2.29
C ASN A 345 -23.23 -15.13 -1.56
N VAL A 346 -23.59 -14.04 -2.20
CA VAL A 346 -24.66 -13.13 -1.78
C VAL A 346 -25.49 -12.75 -3.00
N ARG A 347 -26.75 -12.42 -2.83
CA ARG A 347 -27.62 -12.05 -3.96
C ARG A 347 -27.35 -10.62 -4.44
N THR A 348 -27.01 -9.73 -3.51
CA THR A 348 -26.78 -8.29 -3.78
C THR A 348 -25.57 -7.78 -3.02
N LEU A 349 -24.96 -6.68 -3.50
CA LEU A 349 -23.88 -5.99 -2.75
C LEU A 349 -24.37 -5.47 -1.39
N ALA A 350 -25.63 -5.13 -1.26
CA ALA A 350 -26.21 -4.63 -0.02
C ALA A 350 -26.10 -5.64 1.14
N GLU A 351 -26.15 -6.95 0.83
CA GLU A 351 -25.98 -8.01 1.82
C GLU A 351 -24.57 -8.07 2.42
N LEU A 352 -23.57 -7.50 1.75
CA LEU A 352 -22.19 -7.39 2.26
C LEU A 352 -22.04 -6.21 3.22
N ALA A 353 -22.88 -5.17 3.13
CA ALA A 353 -22.73 -3.98 3.94
C ALA A 353 -22.71 -4.23 5.47
N PRO A 354 -23.54 -5.08 6.06
CA PRO A 354 -23.48 -5.40 7.50
C PRO A 354 -22.22 -6.20 7.89
N ILE A 355 -21.57 -6.89 6.95
CA ILE A 355 -20.40 -7.74 7.19
C ILE A 355 -19.12 -6.90 7.24
N VAL A 356 -19.10 -5.78 6.50
CA VAL A 356 -17.95 -4.85 6.45
C VAL A 356 -17.64 -4.30 7.84
N VAL A 357 -16.36 -4.36 8.21
CA VAL A 357 -15.81 -3.81 9.46
C VAL A 357 -14.64 -2.88 9.18
N ARG A 358 -14.24 -2.08 10.16
CA ARG A 358 -13.15 -1.09 10.01
C ARG A 358 -11.84 -1.65 9.49
N LYS A 359 -11.59 -2.94 9.68
CA LYS A 359 -10.41 -3.64 9.16
C LYS A 359 -10.43 -3.83 7.64
N ASP A 360 -11.60 -3.83 7.01
CA ASP A 360 -11.72 -3.98 5.56
C ASP A 360 -11.30 -2.68 4.86
N GLN A 361 -10.31 -2.77 3.94
CA GLN A 361 -9.69 -1.60 3.29
C GLN A 361 -10.15 -1.41 1.84
N THR A 362 -9.85 -2.42 1.00
CA THR A 362 -10.08 -2.34 -0.44
C THR A 362 -11.05 -3.41 -0.88
N VAL A 363 -12.00 -3.03 -1.71
CA VAL A 363 -12.84 -3.96 -2.49
C VAL A 363 -12.36 -3.92 -3.93
N SER A 364 -11.76 -5.01 -4.41
CA SER A 364 -11.54 -5.19 -5.85
C SER A 364 -12.82 -5.72 -6.49
N GLN A 365 -13.20 -5.21 -7.67
CA GLN A 365 -14.48 -5.54 -8.27
C GLN A 365 -14.38 -5.91 -9.75
N PHE A 366 -15.36 -6.69 -10.22
CA PHE A 366 -15.60 -6.94 -11.63
C PHE A 366 -17.10 -7.04 -11.94
N GLY A 367 -17.52 -6.36 -13.01
CA GLY A 367 -18.84 -6.51 -13.61
C GLY A 367 -19.94 -5.64 -13.01
N PHE A 368 -19.61 -4.72 -12.11
CA PHE A 368 -20.53 -3.72 -11.55
C PHE A 368 -20.38 -2.38 -12.27
N ASP A 369 -21.46 -1.62 -12.32
CA ASP A 369 -21.42 -0.25 -12.80
C ASP A 369 -21.11 0.76 -11.66
N ARG A 370 -20.92 2.01 -12.06
CA ARG A 370 -20.59 3.09 -11.11
C ARG A 370 -21.72 3.38 -10.12
N VAL A 371 -22.97 3.20 -10.52
CA VAL A 371 -24.13 3.50 -9.66
C VAL A 371 -24.21 2.47 -8.54
N GLU A 372 -24.11 1.18 -8.88
CA GLU A 372 -24.07 0.07 -7.93
C GLU A 372 -22.94 0.24 -6.91
N LEU A 373 -21.72 0.55 -7.38
CA LEU A 373 -20.56 0.72 -6.51
C LEU A 373 -20.67 1.96 -5.63
N THR A 374 -21.24 3.06 -6.14
CA THR A 374 -21.45 4.27 -5.35
C THR A 374 -22.48 4.04 -4.25
N GLU A 375 -23.56 3.32 -4.56
CA GLU A 375 -24.57 2.96 -3.56
C GLU A 375 -23.99 2.04 -2.48
N PHE A 376 -23.23 1.03 -2.87
CA PHE A 376 -22.51 0.17 -1.91
C PHE A 376 -21.56 0.99 -1.03
N ALA A 377 -20.78 1.91 -1.61
CA ALA A 377 -19.89 2.79 -0.85
C ALA A 377 -20.67 3.62 0.21
N ARG A 378 -21.87 4.10 -0.11
CA ARG A 378 -22.75 4.82 0.85
C ARG A 378 -23.22 3.90 1.98
N GLN A 379 -23.59 2.66 1.65
CA GLN A 379 -24.08 1.68 2.63
C GLN A 379 -23.00 1.24 3.62
N VAL A 380 -21.73 1.18 3.18
CA VAL A 380 -20.57 0.81 4.05
C VAL A 380 -19.91 2.02 4.71
N ALA A 381 -20.38 3.24 4.45
CA ALA A 381 -19.79 4.47 4.98
C ALA A 381 -19.62 4.41 6.51
N GLY A 382 -18.42 4.69 7.01
CA GLY A 382 -18.04 4.65 8.42
C GLY A 382 -17.80 3.25 9.00
N ARG A 383 -18.09 2.18 8.27
CA ARG A 383 -17.82 0.80 8.71
C ARG A 383 -16.43 0.34 8.34
N GLY A 384 -16.00 0.59 7.13
CA GLY A 384 -14.74 0.21 6.50
C GLY A 384 -14.78 0.52 5.02
N VAL A 385 -13.91 -0.10 4.23
CA VAL A 385 -13.79 0.06 2.78
C VAL A 385 -13.47 1.51 2.39
N ASP A 386 -12.19 1.78 2.27
CA ASP A 386 -11.69 3.11 1.88
C ASP A 386 -11.45 3.21 0.37
N ARG A 387 -11.47 2.06 -0.36
CA ARG A 387 -11.26 1.99 -1.81
C ARG A 387 -12.14 0.92 -2.46
N ILE A 388 -12.71 1.24 -3.61
CA ILE A 388 -13.36 0.27 -4.51
C ILE A 388 -12.72 0.44 -5.88
N VAL A 389 -12.07 -0.61 -6.39
CA VAL A 389 -11.23 -0.54 -7.61
C VAL A 389 -11.50 -1.74 -8.53
N PRO A 390 -11.31 -1.62 -9.86
CA PRO A 390 -11.40 -2.77 -10.74
C PRO A 390 -10.28 -3.77 -10.45
N PHE A 391 -10.48 -5.05 -10.79
CA PHE A 391 -9.44 -6.07 -10.76
C PHE A 391 -8.18 -5.61 -11.51
N GLY A 392 -7.01 -5.84 -10.90
CA GLY A 392 -5.72 -5.39 -11.40
C GLY A 392 -5.30 -3.99 -10.90
N SER A 393 -6.10 -3.36 -10.04
CA SER A 393 -5.82 -2.01 -9.54
C SER A 393 -5.69 -1.93 -8.02
N ALA A 394 -5.78 -3.06 -7.30
CA ALA A 394 -5.71 -3.05 -5.84
C ALA A 394 -4.34 -2.58 -5.32
N LEU A 395 -3.26 -2.89 -6.04
CA LEU A 395 -1.88 -2.52 -5.69
C LEU A 395 -1.42 -1.20 -6.35
N THR A 396 -2.30 -0.51 -7.08
CA THR A 396 -1.95 0.76 -7.74
C THR A 396 -1.88 1.88 -6.69
N PHE A 397 -0.76 2.60 -6.67
CA PHE A 397 -0.57 3.75 -5.80
C PHE A 397 -1.49 4.92 -6.18
N SER A 398 -1.96 5.64 -5.17
CA SER A 398 -2.84 6.80 -5.30
C SER A 398 -2.53 7.79 -4.16
N ALA A 399 -2.74 9.08 -4.36
CA ALA A 399 -2.60 10.06 -3.28
C ALA A 399 -3.63 9.90 -2.16
N ILE A 400 -4.74 9.16 -2.44
CA ILE A 400 -5.74 8.79 -1.44
C ILE A 400 -5.48 7.33 -1.04
N TRP A 401 -5.27 7.08 0.26
CA TRP A 401 -4.99 5.76 0.82
C TRP A 401 -5.56 5.63 2.22
N ASP A 402 -6.17 4.48 2.55
CA ASP A 402 -6.81 4.21 3.85
C ASP A 402 -7.77 5.32 4.31
N GLY A 403 -8.49 5.92 3.36
CA GLY A 403 -9.42 7.01 3.64
C GLY A 403 -8.74 8.38 3.88
N TYR A 404 -7.42 8.48 3.74
CA TYR A 404 -6.69 9.74 3.86
C TYR A 404 -6.33 10.31 2.47
N ASP A 405 -6.55 11.60 2.28
CA ASP A 405 -5.85 12.36 1.26
C ASP A 405 -4.46 12.72 1.80
N LEU A 406 -3.45 11.93 1.41
CA LEU A 406 -2.12 12.00 2.01
C LEU A 406 -1.43 13.34 1.78
N LEU A 407 -1.62 13.99 0.64
CA LEU A 407 -1.03 15.30 0.41
C LEU A 407 -1.67 16.36 1.32
N THR A 408 -2.96 16.26 1.57
CA THR A 408 -3.66 17.10 2.57
C THR A 408 -3.16 16.79 3.98
N GLU A 409 -2.96 15.52 4.33
CA GLU A 409 -2.43 15.11 5.62
C GLU A 409 -0.99 15.59 5.86
N PHE A 410 -0.15 15.60 4.83
CA PHE A 410 1.23 16.08 4.87
C PHE A 410 1.38 17.60 4.79
N SER A 411 0.29 18.34 4.69
CA SER A 411 0.29 19.79 4.62
C SER A 411 -0.60 20.41 5.72
N ARG A 412 -0.52 21.72 5.89
CA ARG A 412 -1.37 22.50 6.79
C ARG A 412 -1.85 23.77 6.09
N LEU A 413 -2.95 24.30 6.55
CA LEU A 413 -3.53 25.55 6.05
C LEU A 413 -3.23 26.70 7.01
N VAL A 414 -2.98 27.88 6.43
CA VAL A 414 -2.93 29.17 7.12
C VAL A 414 -4.03 30.05 6.53
N THR A 415 -4.97 30.46 7.32
CA THR A 415 -6.04 31.37 6.89
C THR A 415 -5.56 32.82 6.99
N VAL A 416 -5.89 33.60 5.96
CA VAL A 416 -5.68 35.05 5.94
C VAL A 416 -7.06 35.70 5.83
N ALA A 417 -7.51 36.35 6.88
CA ALA A 417 -8.75 37.12 6.92
C ALA A 417 -8.39 38.61 6.97
N THR A 418 -9.04 39.43 6.12
CA THR A 418 -8.89 40.89 6.07
C THR A 418 -10.22 41.57 6.36
#